data_aefd52db4a3b1872bc7f9f8a7594853c
#
_entry.id   aefd52db4a3b1872bc7f9f8a7594853c
#
_cell.length_a   1.000
_cell.length_b   1.000
_cell.length_c   1.000
_cell.angle_alpha   90.00
_cell.angle_beta   90.00
_cell.angle_gamma   90.00
#
_symmetry.space_group_name_H-M   'P 1'
#
loop_
_entity.id
_entity.type
_entity.pdbx_description
1 polymer ?
#
loop_
_entity_poly.entity_id
_entity_poly.type
_entity_poly.pdbx_seq_one_letter_code
_entity_poly.pdbx_strand_id
1 'polypeptide(L)'
;MQPLRWVGLALLATYMSLHLFIKNPWVEFLGYNLVAAGIVITIISAAHISDPLTKPFTATAIALWGTGSFIASSSTFSAANSTSANIANLLYLLFYPIVLISFPRLLIASRKLTILELVDASIVGLGLGTLGSAIFLKPLLPHFGGSLSETFFAVMFPMSDLILLAVVVAAIATQGVSRRGLTLLSGTFVFALTDFYFLLQQTHNQYFMGSIVDVGWLVGLILIAESFWQPGIDEHSTNGLSPILVSISVSLSATLLALIALQPSYFPHFVLIPAIATLLLAFARMAIALTQARSIGEERILARTDELTGLPNRRRLVSEIDTFIDKKGSLLLLDLDGFKPINDLHGHETGDKVLQQVAMRFERALPAGALLARLGGDEFGVLYEGGHESAVEVALALKATLSYPFHINNQEIRLGVSVGVAENKGERDLLVRADNAMYKAKREGLGVYQL
;
A
#
# COMPACT_ATOMS: atom_id res chain seq x y z
N MET A 1 7.82 -30.19 -16.12
CA MET A 1 8.33 -28.80 -16.13
C MET A 1 9.65 -28.60 -15.36
N GLN A 2 10.05 -29.51 -14.45
CA GLN A 2 11.34 -29.36 -13.71
C GLN A 2 12.61 -29.30 -14.61
N PRO A 3 12.73 -29.96 -15.78
CA PRO A 3 13.96 -29.85 -16.56
C PRO A 3 14.24 -28.47 -17.12
N LEU A 4 13.21 -27.64 -17.36
CA LEU A 4 13.37 -26.28 -17.88
C LEU A 4 13.96 -25.29 -16.84
N ARG A 5 13.93 -25.62 -15.56
CA ARG A 5 14.59 -24.86 -14.48
C ARG A 5 16.10 -24.77 -14.70
N TRP A 6 16.71 -25.82 -15.20
CA TRP A 6 18.16 -25.95 -15.29
C TRP A 6 18.74 -25.52 -16.64
N VAL A 7 17.90 -25.05 -17.59
CA VAL A 7 18.34 -24.69 -18.93
C VAL A 7 19.40 -23.57 -18.90
N GLY A 8 19.15 -22.49 -18.18
CA GLY A 8 20.12 -21.40 -18.06
C GLY A 8 21.46 -21.85 -17.46
N LEU A 9 21.40 -22.64 -16.37
CA LEU A 9 22.60 -23.15 -15.70
C LEU A 9 23.36 -24.16 -16.59
N ALA A 10 22.65 -25.04 -17.28
CA ALA A 10 23.28 -26.01 -18.18
C ALA A 10 23.97 -25.31 -19.36
N LEU A 11 23.33 -24.29 -19.93
CA LEU A 11 23.93 -23.48 -21.00
C LEU A 11 25.13 -22.71 -20.50
N LEU A 12 25.10 -22.14 -19.29
CA LEU A 12 26.25 -21.49 -18.69
C LEU A 12 27.41 -22.44 -18.46
N ALA A 13 27.14 -23.64 -17.91
CA ALA A 13 28.18 -24.69 -17.72
C ALA A 13 28.81 -25.09 -19.03
N THR A 14 27.98 -25.27 -20.08
CA THR A 14 28.47 -25.59 -21.44
C THR A 14 29.30 -24.44 -22.02
N TYR A 15 28.83 -23.19 -21.90
CA TYR A 15 29.55 -22.02 -22.36
C TYR A 15 30.91 -21.91 -21.67
N MET A 16 30.94 -22.00 -20.33
CA MET A 16 32.19 -21.94 -19.57
C MET A 16 33.16 -23.08 -19.96
N SER A 17 32.65 -24.29 -20.18
CA SER A 17 33.47 -25.40 -20.61
C SER A 17 34.07 -25.16 -22.00
N LEU A 18 33.28 -24.64 -22.95
CA LEU A 18 33.75 -24.31 -24.29
C LEU A 18 34.76 -23.18 -24.25
N HIS A 19 34.53 -22.14 -23.46
CA HIS A 19 35.42 -21.00 -23.27
C HIS A 19 36.81 -21.41 -22.78
N LEU A 20 36.90 -22.43 -21.89
CA LEU A 20 38.18 -22.92 -21.38
C LEU A 20 39.04 -23.59 -22.48
N PHE A 21 38.42 -24.24 -23.46
CA PHE A 21 39.13 -25.04 -24.47
C PHE A 21 39.19 -24.37 -25.85
N ILE A 22 38.23 -23.47 -26.16
CA ILE A 22 38.10 -22.91 -27.50
C ILE A 22 38.11 -21.38 -27.40
N LYS A 23 39.24 -20.73 -27.70
CA LYS A 23 39.33 -19.28 -27.80
C LYS A 23 38.87 -18.81 -29.18
N ASN A 24 37.56 -18.74 -29.39
CA ASN A 24 36.95 -18.30 -30.64
C ASN A 24 35.89 -17.24 -30.39
N PRO A 25 35.93 -16.06 -31.03
CA PRO A 25 34.91 -15.02 -30.87
C PRO A 25 33.47 -15.49 -31.09
N TRP A 26 33.24 -16.47 -31.95
CA TRP A 26 31.90 -17.03 -32.14
C TRP A 26 31.40 -17.83 -30.95
N VAL A 27 32.30 -18.51 -30.21
CA VAL A 27 31.94 -19.25 -28.98
C VAL A 27 31.51 -18.24 -27.92
N GLU A 28 32.23 -17.11 -27.78
CA GLU A 28 31.88 -16.04 -26.86
C GLU A 28 30.53 -15.43 -27.24
N PHE A 29 30.37 -15.02 -28.49
CA PHE A 29 29.14 -14.39 -28.96
C PHE A 29 27.91 -15.30 -28.84
N LEU A 30 27.97 -16.51 -29.40
CA LEU A 30 26.83 -17.45 -29.39
C LEU A 30 26.57 -18.00 -28.00
N GLY A 31 27.62 -18.42 -27.28
CA GLY A 31 27.49 -19.01 -25.96
C GLY A 31 26.83 -18.04 -24.97
N TYR A 32 27.35 -16.81 -24.90
CA TYR A 32 26.81 -15.77 -24.04
C TYR A 32 25.32 -15.48 -24.30
N ASN A 33 24.98 -15.22 -25.55
CA ASN A 33 23.59 -14.88 -25.93
C ASN A 33 22.63 -16.07 -25.79
N LEU A 34 23.08 -17.32 -26.00
CA LEU A 34 22.28 -18.50 -25.74
C LEU A 34 21.97 -18.68 -24.25
N VAL A 35 22.94 -18.38 -23.36
CA VAL A 35 22.70 -18.40 -21.91
C VAL A 35 21.64 -17.36 -21.55
N ALA A 36 21.76 -16.12 -22.06
CA ALA A 36 20.77 -15.07 -21.82
C ALA A 36 19.35 -15.51 -22.27
N ALA A 37 19.21 -16.11 -23.44
CA ALA A 37 17.94 -16.66 -23.90
C ALA A 37 17.42 -17.81 -23.00
N GLY A 38 18.32 -18.70 -22.54
CA GLY A 38 17.99 -19.78 -21.60
C GLY A 38 17.47 -19.29 -20.26
N ILE A 39 17.99 -18.15 -19.77
CA ILE A 39 17.51 -17.50 -18.54
C ILE A 39 16.04 -17.05 -18.70
N VAL A 40 15.68 -16.44 -19.83
CA VAL A 40 14.30 -16.05 -20.14
C VAL A 40 13.38 -17.29 -20.14
N ILE A 41 13.81 -18.38 -20.76
CA ILE A 41 13.05 -19.66 -20.77
C ILE A 41 12.87 -20.19 -19.34
N THR A 42 13.90 -20.12 -18.51
CA THR A 42 13.85 -20.54 -17.10
C THR A 42 12.78 -19.77 -16.31
N ILE A 43 12.68 -18.45 -16.50
CA ILE A 43 11.67 -17.61 -15.82
C ILE A 43 10.25 -17.91 -16.29
N ILE A 44 10.04 -17.96 -17.62
CA ILE A 44 8.71 -18.21 -18.19
C ILE A 44 8.18 -19.59 -17.76
N SER A 45 9.06 -20.56 -17.65
CA SER A 45 8.72 -21.95 -17.28
C SER A 45 8.45 -22.15 -15.79
N ALA A 46 8.72 -21.18 -14.92
CA ALA A 46 8.46 -21.27 -13.49
C ALA A 46 6.95 -21.41 -13.20
N ALA A 47 6.56 -22.40 -12.36
CA ALA A 47 5.15 -22.78 -12.24
C ALA A 47 4.34 -21.89 -11.29
N HIS A 48 4.85 -21.57 -10.12
CA HIS A 48 4.06 -21.06 -8.99
C HIS A 48 4.46 -19.61 -8.60
N ILE A 49 4.02 -18.63 -9.41
CA ILE A 49 4.08 -17.22 -9.04
C ILE A 49 2.63 -16.71 -8.96
N SER A 50 2.25 -16.21 -7.80
CA SER A 50 0.88 -15.75 -7.50
C SER A 50 0.46 -14.54 -8.34
N ASP A 51 1.39 -13.63 -8.63
CA ASP A 51 1.12 -12.45 -9.45
C ASP A 51 1.39 -12.73 -10.94
N PRO A 52 0.36 -12.62 -11.82
CA PRO A 52 0.48 -12.97 -13.23
C PRO A 52 1.40 -12.05 -14.03
N LEU A 53 1.65 -10.82 -13.57
CA LEU A 53 2.47 -9.84 -14.28
C LEU A 53 3.96 -9.97 -13.98
N THR A 54 4.33 -10.59 -12.87
CA THR A 54 5.74 -10.70 -12.44
C THR A 54 6.62 -11.41 -13.45
N LYS A 55 6.17 -12.58 -13.97
CA LYS A 55 6.93 -13.35 -14.98
C LYS A 55 7.12 -12.59 -16.28
N PRO A 56 6.06 -12.10 -16.97
CA PRO A 56 6.23 -11.41 -18.23
C PRO A 56 7.07 -10.13 -18.08
N PHE A 57 6.96 -9.41 -16.98
CA PHE A 57 7.77 -8.20 -16.76
C PHE A 57 9.25 -8.57 -16.60
N THR A 58 9.60 -9.53 -15.73
CA THR A 58 11.00 -9.92 -15.54
C THR A 58 11.56 -10.55 -16.80
N ALA A 59 10.80 -11.41 -17.49
CA ALA A 59 11.25 -12.00 -18.76
C ALA A 59 11.49 -10.95 -19.84
N THR A 60 10.62 -9.94 -19.94
CA THR A 60 10.80 -8.82 -20.87
C THR A 60 12.03 -7.98 -20.51
N ALA A 61 12.25 -7.68 -19.24
CA ALA A 61 13.44 -6.94 -18.79
C ALA A 61 14.72 -7.69 -19.19
N ILE A 62 14.82 -8.98 -18.91
CA ILE A 62 16.01 -9.78 -19.25
C ILE A 62 16.15 -9.96 -20.76
N ALA A 63 15.04 -10.06 -21.50
CA ALA A 63 15.07 -10.10 -22.96
C ALA A 63 15.59 -8.79 -23.56
N LEU A 64 15.19 -7.61 -23.02
CA LEU A 64 15.73 -6.31 -23.42
C LEU A 64 17.24 -6.22 -23.13
N TRP A 65 17.64 -6.63 -21.92
CA TRP A 65 19.07 -6.68 -21.56
C TRP A 65 19.84 -7.64 -22.48
N GLY A 66 19.32 -8.84 -22.75
CA GLY A 66 19.92 -9.81 -23.67
C GLY A 66 20.01 -9.29 -25.11
N THR A 67 18.98 -8.54 -25.58
CA THR A 67 19.02 -7.91 -26.91
C THR A 67 20.08 -6.81 -26.97
N GLY A 68 20.20 -6.00 -25.91
CA GLY A 68 21.30 -5.02 -25.78
C GLY A 68 22.65 -5.70 -25.83
N SER A 69 22.80 -6.82 -25.14
CA SER A 69 24.01 -7.63 -25.09
C SER A 69 24.36 -8.23 -26.46
N PHE A 70 23.34 -8.71 -27.19
CA PHE A 70 23.53 -9.20 -28.57
C PHE A 70 24.03 -8.09 -29.50
N ILE A 71 23.46 -6.88 -29.41
CA ILE A 71 23.89 -5.74 -30.22
C ILE A 71 25.33 -5.32 -29.84
N ALA A 72 25.61 -5.20 -28.55
CA ALA A 72 26.94 -4.82 -28.07
C ALA A 72 28.02 -5.84 -28.49
N SER A 73 27.75 -7.14 -28.31
CA SER A 73 28.68 -8.21 -28.65
C SER A 73 28.87 -8.39 -30.16
N SER A 74 27.89 -8.01 -31.00
CA SER A 74 28.00 -8.04 -32.46
C SER A 74 29.11 -7.11 -33.01
N SER A 75 29.48 -6.10 -32.22
CA SER A 75 30.59 -5.19 -32.58
C SER A 75 31.93 -5.89 -32.64
N THR A 76 32.07 -7.09 -32.11
CA THR A 76 33.27 -7.94 -32.25
C THR A 76 33.49 -8.36 -33.71
N PHE A 77 32.44 -8.42 -34.54
CA PHE A 77 32.47 -8.85 -35.92
C PHE A 77 32.27 -7.74 -36.95
N SER A 78 31.92 -6.54 -36.53
CA SER A 78 31.69 -5.36 -37.37
C SER A 78 32.31 -4.15 -36.76
N ALA A 79 32.65 -3.14 -37.59
CA ALA A 79 33.18 -1.87 -37.05
C ALA A 79 32.18 -1.29 -36.03
N ALA A 80 32.71 -0.94 -34.85
CA ALA A 80 31.90 -0.35 -33.79
C ALA A 80 31.22 0.94 -34.28
N ASN A 81 29.90 1.00 -34.25
CA ASN A 81 29.11 2.16 -34.58
C ASN A 81 28.54 2.78 -33.29
N SER A 82 28.74 4.08 -33.10
CA SER A 82 28.22 4.81 -31.93
C SER A 82 26.72 4.66 -31.77
N THR A 83 25.99 4.53 -32.87
CA THR A 83 24.53 4.31 -32.86
C THR A 83 24.14 2.95 -32.26
N SER A 84 24.85 1.86 -32.64
CA SER A 84 24.61 0.53 -32.07
C SER A 84 24.93 0.46 -30.58
N ALA A 85 26.03 1.10 -30.16
CA ALA A 85 26.39 1.20 -28.74
C ALA A 85 25.32 1.95 -27.92
N ASN A 86 24.82 3.07 -28.43
CA ASN A 86 23.75 3.83 -27.76
C ASN A 86 22.44 3.05 -27.70
N ILE A 87 22.08 2.28 -28.72
CA ILE A 87 20.89 1.42 -28.70
C ILE A 87 21.06 0.31 -27.65
N ALA A 88 22.22 -0.34 -27.59
CA ALA A 88 22.50 -1.35 -26.58
C ALA A 88 22.38 -0.78 -25.16
N ASN A 89 23.01 0.36 -24.92
CA ASN A 89 22.93 1.05 -23.63
C ASN A 89 21.50 1.47 -23.24
N LEU A 90 20.69 1.92 -24.20
CA LEU A 90 19.28 2.22 -23.96
C LEU A 90 18.49 0.97 -23.56
N LEU A 91 18.73 -0.16 -24.21
CA LEU A 91 18.08 -1.44 -23.87
C LEU A 91 18.49 -1.93 -22.48
N TYR A 92 19.75 -1.78 -22.10
CA TYR A 92 20.22 -2.05 -20.72
C TYR A 92 19.54 -1.12 -19.72
N LEU A 93 19.38 0.16 -20.04
CA LEU A 93 18.72 1.11 -19.13
C LEU A 93 17.24 0.78 -18.95
N LEU A 94 16.54 0.32 -19.99
CA LEU A 94 15.13 -0.07 -19.92
C LEU A 94 14.89 -1.33 -19.05
N PHE A 95 15.90 -2.14 -18.80
CA PHE A 95 15.83 -3.25 -17.84
C PHE A 95 15.40 -2.77 -16.44
N TYR A 96 16.01 -1.69 -15.93
CA TYR A 96 15.85 -1.25 -14.53
C TYR A 96 14.41 -0.85 -14.13
N PRO A 97 13.68 0.02 -14.85
CA PRO A 97 12.32 0.38 -14.46
C PRO A 97 11.37 -0.81 -14.44
N ILE A 98 11.60 -1.81 -15.28
CA ILE A 98 10.77 -3.01 -15.33
C ILE A 98 11.05 -3.92 -14.12
N VAL A 99 12.33 -4.14 -13.77
CA VAL A 99 12.68 -4.97 -12.61
C VAL A 99 12.37 -4.28 -11.29
N LEU A 100 12.44 -2.95 -11.21
CA LEU A 100 12.01 -2.17 -10.05
C LEU A 100 10.53 -2.41 -9.71
N ILE A 101 9.71 -2.66 -10.72
CA ILE A 101 8.30 -3.01 -10.53
C ILE A 101 8.13 -4.51 -10.26
N SER A 102 8.87 -5.37 -10.95
CA SER A 102 8.64 -6.83 -10.91
C SER A 102 9.25 -7.52 -9.68
N PHE A 103 10.38 -7.05 -9.16
CA PHE A 103 11.06 -7.71 -8.04
C PHE A 103 10.30 -7.62 -6.71
N PRO A 104 9.76 -6.46 -6.29
CA PRO A 104 8.86 -6.42 -5.14
C PRO A 104 7.64 -7.31 -5.30
N ARG A 105 7.06 -7.38 -6.52
CA ARG A 105 5.92 -8.24 -6.83
C ARG A 105 6.26 -9.74 -6.73
N LEU A 106 7.49 -10.13 -7.05
CA LEU A 106 7.98 -11.51 -6.93
C LEU A 106 8.03 -11.98 -5.48
N LEU A 107 8.34 -11.08 -4.55
CA LEU A 107 8.50 -11.40 -3.13
C LEU A 107 7.17 -11.56 -2.40
N ILE A 108 6.08 -11.03 -2.95
CA ILE A 108 4.75 -11.12 -2.35
C ILE A 108 4.07 -12.43 -2.75
N ALA A 109 3.79 -13.27 -1.77
CA ALA A 109 3.30 -14.61 -2.02
C ALA A 109 1.79 -14.71 -2.25
N SER A 110 0.95 -13.88 -1.59
CA SER A 110 -0.49 -14.15 -1.50
C SER A 110 -1.43 -12.97 -1.75
N ARG A 111 -0.95 -11.74 -1.90
CA ARG A 111 -1.79 -10.56 -2.14
C ARG A 111 -1.24 -9.68 -3.26
N LYS A 112 -2.12 -8.86 -3.84
CA LYS A 112 -1.69 -7.82 -4.78
C LYS A 112 -0.94 -6.73 -4.00
N LEU A 113 0.21 -6.27 -4.51
CA LEU A 113 0.88 -5.07 -4.05
C LEU A 113 -0.08 -3.89 -4.09
N THR A 114 -0.19 -3.18 -2.99
CA THR A 114 -0.86 -1.88 -2.98
C THR A 114 0.06 -0.84 -3.64
N ILE A 115 -0.54 0.17 -4.27
CA ILE A 115 0.21 1.30 -4.85
C ILE A 115 1.08 1.95 -3.76
N LEU A 116 0.59 2.03 -2.53
CA LEU A 116 1.30 2.62 -1.41
C LEU A 116 2.59 1.87 -1.06
N GLU A 117 2.55 0.53 -1.05
CA GLU A 117 3.73 -0.30 -0.78
C GLU A 117 4.78 -0.19 -1.88
N LEU A 118 4.33 -0.09 -3.14
CA LEU A 118 5.24 0.13 -4.26
C LEU A 118 5.94 1.50 -4.16
N VAL A 119 5.19 2.54 -3.81
CA VAL A 119 5.71 3.88 -3.61
C VAL A 119 6.68 3.91 -2.43
N ASP A 120 6.36 3.27 -1.30
CA ASP A 120 7.23 3.19 -0.13
C ASP A 120 8.55 2.46 -0.44
N ALA A 121 8.49 1.32 -1.14
CA ALA A 121 9.69 0.61 -1.59
C ALA A 121 10.54 1.46 -2.55
N SER A 122 9.91 2.21 -3.45
CA SER A 122 10.59 3.11 -4.37
C SER A 122 11.26 4.27 -3.64
N ILE A 123 10.61 4.88 -2.63
CA ILE A 123 11.19 5.94 -1.79
C ILE A 123 12.44 5.43 -1.07
N VAL A 124 12.36 4.27 -0.45
CA VAL A 124 13.49 3.67 0.28
C VAL A 124 14.61 3.31 -0.68
N GLY A 125 14.29 2.67 -1.82
CA GLY A 125 15.27 2.29 -2.82
C GLY A 125 16.00 3.48 -3.43
N LEU A 126 15.25 4.50 -3.87
CA LEU A 126 15.81 5.72 -4.41
C LEU A 126 16.64 6.50 -3.38
N GLY A 127 16.14 6.64 -2.16
CA GLY A 127 16.84 7.39 -1.09
C GLY A 127 18.15 6.75 -0.69
N LEU A 128 18.14 5.45 -0.39
CA LEU A 128 19.37 4.71 -0.02
C LEU A 128 20.31 4.52 -1.21
N GLY A 129 19.77 4.22 -2.40
CA GLY A 129 20.55 4.10 -3.63
C GLY A 129 21.22 5.41 -4.02
N THR A 130 20.55 6.55 -3.83
CA THR A 130 21.11 7.88 -4.06
C THR A 130 22.32 8.15 -3.16
N LEU A 131 22.19 7.83 -1.86
CA LEU A 131 23.29 7.99 -0.91
C LEU A 131 24.47 7.07 -1.27
N GLY A 132 24.19 5.80 -1.56
CA GLY A 132 25.19 4.83 -2.01
C GLY A 132 25.92 5.31 -3.26
N SER A 133 25.18 5.77 -4.27
CA SER A 133 25.76 6.32 -5.50
C SER A 133 26.64 7.54 -5.25
N ALA A 134 26.20 8.45 -4.38
CA ALA A 134 27.00 9.63 -4.02
C ALA A 134 28.35 9.27 -3.37
N ILE A 135 28.40 8.20 -2.60
CA ILE A 135 29.59 7.74 -1.89
C ILE A 135 30.50 6.92 -2.81
N PHE A 136 29.95 5.91 -3.50
CA PHE A 136 30.73 4.92 -4.22
C PHE A 136 31.16 5.38 -5.61
N LEU A 137 30.34 6.17 -6.33
CA LEU A 137 30.66 6.59 -7.69
C LEU A 137 31.54 7.85 -7.75
N LYS A 138 31.51 8.69 -6.71
CA LYS A 138 32.34 9.93 -6.68
C LYS A 138 33.81 9.70 -6.96
N PRO A 139 34.51 8.74 -6.34
CA PRO A 139 35.95 8.54 -6.59
C PRO A 139 36.28 8.06 -8.01
N LEU A 140 35.31 7.52 -8.74
CA LEU A 140 35.48 6.97 -10.10
C LEU A 140 35.28 8.03 -11.19
N LEU A 141 34.53 9.11 -10.93
CA LEU A 141 34.19 10.15 -11.91
C LEU A 141 35.38 10.83 -12.60
N PRO A 142 36.48 11.17 -11.89
CA PRO A 142 37.62 11.83 -12.54
C PRO A 142 38.31 10.99 -13.62
N HIS A 143 38.06 9.69 -13.67
CA HIS A 143 38.67 8.75 -14.60
C HIS A 143 37.90 8.62 -15.93
N PHE A 144 36.71 9.23 -16.03
CA PHE A 144 35.89 9.23 -17.25
C PHE A 144 36.24 10.44 -18.10
N GLY A 145 37.05 10.21 -19.17
CA GLY A 145 37.44 11.22 -20.16
C GLY A 145 36.65 11.14 -21.48
N GLY A 146 35.56 10.38 -21.51
CA GLY A 146 34.79 10.08 -22.72
C GLY A 146 33.73 11.12 -23.10
N SER A 147 32.88 10.78 -24.07
CA SER A 147 31.75 11.59 -24.48
C SER A 147 30.72 11.74 -23.33
N LEU A 148 29.86 12.74 -23.45
CA LEU A 148 28.78 12.97 -22.44
C LEU A 148 27.87 11.74 -22.28
N SER A 149 27.59 11.02 -23.37
CA SER A 149 26.81 9.79 -23.37
C SER A 149 27.52 8.64 -22.64
N GLU A 150 28.81 8.46 -22.86
CA GLU A 150 29.58 7.41 -22.17
C GLU A 150 29.62 7.65 -20.66
N THR A 151 29.89 8.87 -20.23
CA THR A 151 29.89 9.25 -18.82
C THR A 151 28.48 9.06 -18.22
N PHE A 152 27.42 9.40 -18.95
CA PHE A 152 26.05 9.21 -18.50
C PHE A 152 25.75 7.74 -18.21
N PHE A 153 26.00 6.84 -19.15
CA PHE A 153 25.71 5.41 -18.98
C PHE A 153 26.60 4.76 -17.92
N ALA A 154 27.88 5.13 -17.88
CA ALA A 154 28.81 4.64 -16.87
C ALA A 154 28.40 4.94 -15.44
N VAL A 155 27.64 6.02 -15.22
CA VAL A 155 27.10 6.40 -13.92
C VAL A 155 25.71 5.77 -13.69
N MET A 156 24.86 5.75 -14.73
CA MET A 156 23.46 5.31 -14.61
C MET A 156 23.34 3.84 -14.25
N PHE A 157 24.17 2.95 -14.80
CA PHE A 157 24.07 1.52 -14.52
C PHE A 157 24.36 1.20 -13.05
N PRO A 158 25.55 1.51 -12.48
CA PRO A 158 25.82 1.21 -11.08
C PRO A 158 24.87 1.94 -10.10
N MET A 159 24.40 3.15 -10.45
CA MET A 159 23.42 3.85 -9.66
C MET A 159 22.08 3.09 -9.64
N SER A 160 21.63 2.62 -10.80
CA SER A 160 20.39 1.84 -10.92
C SER A 160 20.48 0.51 -10.17
N ASP A 161 21.65 -0.12 -10.18
CA ASP A 161 21.91 -1.36 -9.42
C ASP A 161 21.82 -1.13 -7.91
N LEU A 162 22.41 -0.05 -7.41
CA LEU A 162 22.31 0.30 -5.99
C LEU A 162 20.84 0.57 -5.57
N ILE A 163 20.08 1.26 -6.42
CA ILE A 163 18.65 1.50 -6.20
C ILE A 163 17.90 0.16 -6.20
N LEU A 164 18.16 -0.69 -7.18
CA LEU A 164 17.51 -2.00 -7.28
C LEU A 164 17.82 -2.89 -6.06
N LEU A 165 19.08 -2.93 -5.65
CA LEU A 165 19.53 -3.66 -4.46
C LEU A 165 18.82 -3.16 -3.20
N ALA A 166 18.73 -1.84 -3.02
CA ALA A 166 18.04 -1.22 -1.89
C ALA A 166 16.54 -1.54 -1.89
N VAL A 167 15.88 -1.55 -3.07
CA VAL A 167 14.46 -1.95 -3.20
C VAL A 167 14.25 -3.42 -2.83
N VAL A 168 15.13 -4.32 -3.26
CA VAL A 168 15.05 -5.76 -2.91
C VAL A 168 15.25 -5.96 -1.40
N VAL A 169 16.25 -5.29 -0.80
CA VAL A 169 16.46 -5.33 0.66
C VAL A 169 15.25 -4.80 1.41
N ALA A 170 14.70 -3.67 0.99
CA ALA A 170 13.50 -3.09 1.60
C ALA A 170 12.28 -4.04 1.49
N ALA A 171 12.09 -4.66 0.33
CA ALA A 171 11.02 -5.62 0.13
C ALA A 171 11.18 -6.86 1.03
N ILE A 172 12.39 -7.39 1.20
CA ILE A 172 12.67 -8.51 2.12
C ILE A 172 12.43 -8.08 3.58
N ALA A 173 12.85 -6.88 3.95
CA ALA A 173 12.66 -6.35 5.31
C ALA A 173 11.17 -6.24 5.69
N THR A 174 10.29 -6.01 4.70
CA THR A 174 8.84 -5.89 4.93
C THR A 174 8.07 -7.19 4.85
N GLN A 175 8.47 -8.07 3.92
CA GLN A 175 7.78 -9.33 3.68
C GLN A 175 8.33 -10.49 4.54
N GLY A 176 9.51 -10.29 5.11
CA GLY A 176 10.25 -11.32 5.84
C GLY A 176 11.28 -12.04 4.96
N VAL A 177 12.17 -12.77 5.63
CA VAL A 177 13.26 -13.49 4.99
C VAL A 177 12.76 -14.82 4.42
N SER A 178 12.85 -15.02 3.10
CA SER A 178 12.51 -16.26 2.42
C SER A 178 13.67 -16.75 1.55
N ARG A 179 13.64 -18.02 1.16
CA ARG A 179 14.63 -18.56 0.18
C ARG A 179 14.54 -17.82 -1.14
N ARG A 180 13.33 -17.49 -1.61
CA ARG A 180 13.09 -16.66 -2.79
C ARG A 180 13.75 -15.31 -2.67
N GLY A 181 13.51 -14.60 -1.55
CA GLY A 181 14.10 -13.28 -1.28
C GLY A 181 15.62 -13.32 -1.21
N LEU A 182 16.19 -14.28 -0.50
CA LEU A 182 17.64 -14.40 -0.41
C LEU A 182 18.29 -14.73 -1.75
N THR A 183 17.66 -15.60 -2.57
CA THR A 183 18.17 -15.93 -3.91
C THR A 183 18.10 -14.74 -4.84
N LEU A 184 16.99 -13.96 -4.79
CA LEU A 184 16.84 -12.72 -5.55
C LEU A 184 17.88 -11.68 -5.13
N LEU A 185 18.07 -11.48 -3.82
CA LEU A 185 19.07 -10.58 -3.28
C LEU A 185 20.48 -10.97 -3.71
N SER A 186 20.82 -12.27 -3.64
CA SER A 186 22.13 -12.77 -4.08
C SER A 186 22.37 -12.50 -5.57
N GLY A 187 21.35 -12.74 -6.41
CA GLY A 187 21.43 -12.48 -7.85
C GLY A 187 21.60 -11.01 -8.16
N THR A 188 20.82 -10.14 -7.53
CA THR A 188 20.91 -8.68 -7.68
C THR A 188 22.26 -8.15 -7.18
N PHE A 189 22.76 -8.69 -6.06
CA PHE A 189 24.06 -8.31 -5.52
C PHE A 189 25.21 -8.70 -6.43
N VAL A 190 25.21 -9.94 -6.97
CA VAL A 190 26.24 -10.40 -7.93
C VAL A 190 26.20 -9.55 -9.19
N PHE A 191 25.01 -9.23 -9.69
CA PHE A 191 24.85 -8.39 -10.89
C PHE A 191 25.45 -6.99 -10.64
N ALA A 192 25.06 -6.33 -9.54
CA ALA A 192 25.58 -5.01 -9.15
C ALA A 192 27.10 -5.02 -8.93
N LEU A 193 27.64 -6.04 -8.26
CA LEU A 193 29.07 -6.18 -8.05
C LEU A 193 29.83 -6.32 -9.39
N THR A 194 29.22 -7.03 -10.33
CA THR A 194 29.78 -7.22 -11.68
C THR A 194 29.81 -5.92 -12.45
N ASP A 195 28.74 -5.10 -12.37
CA ASP A 195 28.72 -3.77 -13.01
C ASP A 195 29.77 -2.82 -12.41
N PHE A 196 29.96 -2.85 -11.09
CA PHE A 196 31.06 -2.11 -10.47
C PHE A 196 32.45 -2.60 -10.94
N TYR A 197 32.62 -3.90 -11.03
CA TYR A 197 33.89 -4.46 -11.51
C TYR A 197 34.10 -4.16 -12.99
N PHE A 198 33.08 -4.21 -13.82
CA PHE A 198 33.10 -3.78 -15.21
C PHE A 198 33.55 -2.31 -15.32
N LEU A 199 32.99 -1.42 -14.51
CA LEU A 199 33.33 -0.03 -14.48
C LEU A 199 34.84 0.18 -14.18
N LEU A 200 35.37 -0.55 -13.20
CA LEU A 200 36.82 -0.54 -12.89
C LEU A 200 37.66 -1.05 -14.06
N GLN A 201 37.26 -2.13 -14.71
CA GLN A 201 37.95 -2.68 -15.87
C GLN A 201 37.93 -1.70 -17.05
N GLN A 202 36.81 -1.03 -17.27
CA GLN A 202 36.65 -0.03 -18.33
C GLN A 202 37.54 1.21 -18.10
N THR A 203 37.65 1.70 -16.87
CA THR A 203 38.51 2.84 -16.54
C THR A 203 39.99 2.53 -16.79
N HIS A 204 40.41 1.26 -16.74
CA HIS A 204 41.77 0.81 -16.98
C HIS A 204 41.99 0.26 -18.39
N ASN A 205 40.98 0.31 -19.27
CA ASN A 205 40.99 -0.29 -20.61
C ASN A 205 41.34 -1.81 -20.60
N GLN A 206 40.90 -2.53 -19.59
CA GLN A 206 41.21 -3.95 -19.39
C GLN A 206 40.03 -4.87 -19.74
N TYR A 207 38.84 -4.32 -20.00
CA TYR A 207 37.69 -5.14 -20.40
C TYR A 207 37.86 -5.69 -21.80
N PHE A 208 37.57 -6.96 -21.95
CA PHE A 208 37.44 -7.67 -23.22
C PHE A 208 36.28 -8.70 -23.14
N MET A 209 35.65 -8.98 -24.24
CA MET A 209 34.59 -9.97 -24.34
C MET A 209 35.11 -11.37 -24.00
N GLY A 210 34.37 -12.14 -23.20
CA GLY A 210 34.79 -13.42 -22.63
C GLY A 210 35.52 -13.28 -21.29
N SER A 211 35.57 -12.08 -20.71
CA SER A 211 36.16 -11.86 -19.39
C SER A 211 35.24 -12.40 -18.25
N ILE A 212 35.80 -12.45 -17.05
CA ILE A 212 35.04 -12.88 -15.87
C ILE A 212 33.80 -12.01 -15.60
N VAL A 213 33.81 -10.77 -16.11
CA VAL A 213 32.67 -9.84 -16.04
C VAL A 213 31.44 -10.42 -16.76
N ASP A 214 31.63 -10.95 -17.97
CA ASP A 214 30.54 -11.52 -18.76
C ASP A 214 29.89 -12.72 -18.02
N VAL A 215 30.71 -13.55 -17.41
CA VAL A 215 30.25 -14.68 -16.58
C VAL A 215 29.51 -14.15 -15.33
N GLY A 216 30.00 -13.09 -14.72
CA GLY A 216 29.37 -12.48 -13.53
C GLY A 216 27.94 -12.01 -13.78
N TRP A 217 27.70 -11.30 -14.89
CA TRP A 217 26.33 -10.89 -15.27
C TRP A 217 25.39 -12.09 -15.47
N LEU A 218 25.85 -13.11 -16.20
CA LEU A 218 25.06 -14.31 -16.45
C LEU A 218 24.74 -15.07 -15.15
N VAL A 219 25.71 -15.17 -14.22
CA VAL A 219 25.48 -15.77 -12.89
C VAL A 219 24.45 -14.97 -12.10
N GLY A 220 24.56 -13.65 -12.07
CA GLY A 220 23.58 -12.78 -11.41
C GLY A 220 22.17 -12.99 -11.96
N LEU A 221 22.02 -13.00 -13.29
CA LEU A 221 20.73 -13.23 -13.94
C LEU A 221 20.18 -14.65 -13.74
N ILE A 222 21.05 -15.67 -13.67
CA ILE A 222 20.64 -17.04 -13.35
C ILE A 222 20.11 -17.15 -11.92
N LEU A 223 20.76 -16.50 -10.96
CA LEU A 223 20.27 -16.44 -9.57
C LEU A 223 18.92 -15.69 -9.48
N ILE A 224 18.75 -14.62 -10.25
CA ILE A 224 17.45 -13.93 -10.37
C ILE A 224 16.40 -14.90 -10.93
N ALA A 225 16.70 -15.64 -12.01
CA ALA A 225 15.78 -16.62 -12.58
C ALA A 225 15.48 -17.78 -11.61
N GLU A 226 16.48 -18.24 -10.87
CA GLU A 226 16.32 -19.29 -9.86
C GLU A 226 15.41 -18.86 -8.71
N SER A 227 15.37 -17.58 -8.37
CA SER A 227 14.46 -17.07 -7.34
C SER A 227 12.98 -17.34 -7.65
N PHE A 228 12.60 -17.45 -8.92
CA PHE A 228 11.24 -17.81 -9.36
C PHE A 228 10.84 -19.25 -9.02
N TRP A 229 11.82 -20.13 -8.79
CA TRP A 229 11.63 -21.53 -8.45
C TRP A 229 11.73 -21.82 -6.95
N GLN A 230 12.13 -20.82 -6.17
CA GLN A 230 12.23 -20.95 -4.71
C GLN A 230 10.88 -20.68 -4.04
N PRO A 231 10.60 -21.33 -2.88
CA PRO A 231 9.42 -21.03 -2.11
C PRO A 231 9.44 -19.60 -1.59
N GLY A 232 8.28 -18.93 -1.67
CA GLY A 232 8.01 -17.66 -1.01
C GLY A 232 7.59 -17.87 0.45
N ILE A 233 7.11 -16.79 1.09
CA ILE A 233 6.50 -16.86 2.42
C ILE A 233 5.00 -17.07 2.24
N ASP A 234 4.43 -18.10 2.87
CA ASP A 234 2.99 -18.40 2.83
C ASP A 234 2.19 -17.64 3.91
N GLU A 235 2.85 -17.10 4.93
CA GLU A 235 2.21 -16.38 6.02
C GLU A 235 2.02 -14.88 5.70
N HIS A 236 0.85 -14.37 6.07
CA HIS A 236 0.47 -12.99 5.89
C HIS A 236 1.24 -12.08 6.86
N SER A 237 2.35 -11.52 6.41
CA SER A 237 2.91 -10.34 7.09
C SER A 237 2.02 -9.14 6.78
N THR A 238 1.32 -8.63 7.78
CA THR A 238 0.44 -7.45 7.68
C THR A 238 1.21 -6.13 7.77
N ASN A 239 2.49 -6.19 8.03
CA ASN A 239 3.31 -5.01 8.24
C ASN A 239 3.90 -4.52 6.92
N GLY A 240 3.35 -3.42 6.39
CA GLY A 240 3.99 -2.63 5.33
C GLY A 240 5.37 -2.13 5.75
N LEU A 241 6.07 -1.41 4.85
CA LEU A 241 7.34 -0.76 5.20
C LEU A 241 7.19 0.08 6.45
N SER A 242 8.13 -0.07 7.37
CA SER A 242 8.16 0.77 8.58
C SER A 242 8.13 2.25 8.18
N PRO A 243 7.18 3.04 8.67
CA PRO A 243 7.13 4.47 8.41
C PRO A 243 8.44 5.19 8.75
N ILE A 244 9.20 4.63 9.69
CA ILE A 244 10.52 5.12 10.08
C ILE A 244 11.52 5.00 8.93
N LEU A 245 11.58 3.87 8.23
CA LEU A 245 12.48 3.68 7.08
C LEU A 245 12.16 4.65 5.93
N VAL A 246 10.88 4.83 5.64
CA VAL A 246 10.41 5.80 4.64
C VAL A 246 10.84 7.22 5.04
N SER A 247 10.62 7.61 6.29
CA SER A 247 10.99 8.93 6.81
C SER A 247 12.51 9.16 6.79
N ILE A 248 13.31 8.16 7.14
CA ILE A 248 14.77 8.21 7.05
C ILE A 248 15.20 8.43 5.61
N SER A 249 14.66 7.68 4.65
CA SER A 249 15.03 7.80 3.23
C SER A 249 14.70 9.17 2.64
N VAL A 250 13.54 9.73 2.99
CA VAL A 250 13.14 11.09 2.62
C VAL A 250 14.07 12.13 3.24
N SER A 251 14.39 11.99 4.53
CA SER A 251 15.27 12.91 5.24
C SER A 251 16.70 12.88 4.69
N LEU A 252 17.20 11.68 4.36
CA LEU A 252 18.52 11.54 3.70
C LEU A 252 18.55 12.22 2.35
N SER A 253 17.53 12.05 1.52
CA SER A 253 17.44 12.71 0.21
C SER A 253 17.35 14.23 0.33
N ALA A 254 16.56 14.74 1.26
CA ALA A 254 16.48 16.19 1.54
C ALA A 254 17.82 16.75 2.04
N THR A 255 18.48 16.04 2.96
CA THR A 255 19.80 16.42 3.49
C THR A 255 20.85 16.43 2.38
N LEU A 256 20.84 15.44 1.51
CA LEU A 256 21.77 15.35 0.38
C LEU A 256 21.56 16.51 -0.60
N LEU A 257 20.31 16.88 -0.91
CA LEU A 257 19.99 18.04 -1.74
C LEU A 257 20.49 19.36 -1.10
N ALA A 258 20.30 19.50 0.22
CA ALA A 258 20.83 20.67 0.96
C ALA A 258 22.36 20.72 0.90
N LEU A 259 23.05 19.58 1.06
CA LEU A 259 24.51 19.51 0.95
C LEU A 259 25.01 19.84 -0.47
N ILE A 260 24.29 19.39 -1.51
CA ILE A 260 24.61 19.73 -2.91
C ILE A 260 24.45 21.25 -3.14
N ALA A 261 23.40 21.86 -2.58
CA ALA A 261 23.19 23.30 -2.68
C ALA A 261 24.26 24.11 -1.97
N LEU A 262 24.75 23.63 -0.81
CA LEU A 262 25.82 24.29 -0.05
C LEU A 262 27.23 24.08 -0.66
N GLN A 263 27.47 22.93 -1.28
CA GLN A 263 28.74 22.54 -1.87
C GLN A 263 28.54 21.92 -3.26
N PRO A 264 28.22 22.71 -4.30
CA PRO A 264 27.86 22.18 -5.62
C PRO A 264 28.98 21.38 -6.31
N SER A 265 30.22 21.66 -6.01
CA SER A 265 31.39 20.97 -6.58
C SER A 265 31.73 19.65 -5.87
N TYR A 266 31.12 19.38 -4.69
CA TYR A 266 31.50 18.22 -3.92
C TYR A 266 30.75 16.96 -4.34
N PHE A 267 29.46 17.07 -4.68
CA PHE A 267 28.63 15.94 -5.08
C PHE A 267 28.39 15.93 -6.58
N PRO A 268 28.35 14.74 -7.21
CA PRO A 268 28.01 14.61 -8.62
C PRO A 268 26.58 15.06 -8.92
N HIS A 269 26.36 15.80 -10.01
CA HIS A 269 25.05 16.31 -10.38
C HIS A 269 24.00 15.20 -10.67
N PHE A 270 24.43 14.00 -11.09
CA PHE A 270 23.51 12.89 -11.37
C PHE A 270 22.69 12.45 -10.15
N VAL A 271 23.21 12.71 -8.93
CA VAL A 271 22.53 12.38 -7.67
C VAL A 271 21.24 13.22 -7.45
N LEU A 272 21.14 14.37 -8.14
CA LEU A 272 19.95 15.25 -8.04
C LEU A 272 18.65 14.55 -8.50
N ILE A 273 18.71 13.81 -9.61
CA ILE A 273 17.52 13.19 -10.20
C ILE A 273 16.85 12.21 -9.23
N PRO A 274 17.54 11.17 -8.70
CA PRO A 274 16.90 10.25 -7.77
C PRO A 274 16.56 10.89 -6.41
N ALA A 275 17.32 11.88 -5.95
CA ALA A 275 17.00 12.61 -4.73
C ALA A 275 15.69 13.41 -4.88
N ILE A 276 15.51 14.15 -6.00
CA ILE A 276 14.29 14.88 -6.31
C ILE A 276 13.12 13.88 -6.50
N ALA A 277 13.35 12.77 -7.23
CA ALA A 277 12.34 11.74 -7.42
C ALA A 277 11.85 11.16 -6.08
N THR A 278 12.74 10.94 -5.11
CA THR A 278 12.39 10.48 -3.76
C THR A 278 11.44 11.47 -3.07
N LEU A 279 11.70 12.77 -3.15
CA LEU A 279 10.84 13.80 -2.56
C LEU A 279 9.48 13.89 -3.27
N LEU A 280 9.45 13.83 -4.61
CA LEU A 280 8.19 13.82 -5.37
C LEU A 280 7.33 12.61 -5.02
N LEU A 281 7.94 11.43 -4.90
CA LEU A 281 7.23 10.23 -4.45
C LEU A 281 6.74 10.35 -3.02
N ALA A 282 7.50 10.99 -2.11
CA ALA A 282 7.07 11.24 -0.75
C ALA A 282 5.85 12.18 -0.69
N PHE A 283 5.80 13.22 -1.52
CA PHE A 283 4.62 14.07 -1.66
C PHE A 283 3.41 13.31 -2.22
N ALA A 284 3.60 12.50 -3.25
CA ALA A 284 2.55 11.66 -3.81
C ALA A 284 2.01 10.66 -2.76
N ARG A 285 2.89 10.01 -2.01
CA ARG A 285 2.53 9.13 -0.89
C ARG A 285 1.73 9.85 0.19
N MET A 286 2.14 11.07 0.56
CA MET A 286 1.41 11.88 1.54
C MET A 286 0.00 12.22 1.03
N ALA A 287 -0.13 12.61 -0.24
CA ALA A 287 -1.43 12.89 -0.85
C ALA A 287 -2.36 11.67 -0.83
N ILE A 288 -1.84 10.48 -1.20
CA ILE A 288 -2.58 9.21 -1.14
C ILE A 288 -3.02 8.90 0.30
N ALA A 289 -2.11 9.04 1.28
CA ALA A 289 -2.42 8.77 2.69
C ALA A 289 -3.49 9.72 3.24
N LEU A 290 -3.45 11.00 2.86
CA LEU A 290 -4.46 12.00 3.27
C LEU A 290 -5.83 11.70 2.66
N THR A 291 -5.90 11.31 1.39
CA THR A 291 -7.17 10.94 0.75
C THR A 291 -7.77 9.69 1.39
N GLN A 292 -6.96 8.67 1.69
CA GLN A 292 -7.42 7.47 2.39
C GLN A 292 -7.88 7.77 3.82
N ALA A 293 -7.17 8.63 4.55
CA ALA A 293 -7.57 9.02 5.91
C ALA A 293 -8.91 9.77 5.92
N ARG A 294 -9.18 10.61 4.92
CA ARG A 294 -10.46 11.31 4.76
C ARG A 294 -11.60 10.34 4.46
N SER A 295 -11.41 9.42 3.51
CA SER A 295 -12.45 8.44 3.16
C SER A 295 -12.80 7.53 4.34
N ILE A 296 -11.83 7.07 5.12
CA ILE A 296 -12.07 6.29 6.35
C ILE A 296 -12.81 7.13 7.41
N GLY A 297 -12.52 8.42 7.51
CA GLY A 297 -13.21 9.35 8.40
C GLY A 297 -14.69 9.51 8.01
N GLU A 298 -14.96 9.74 6.74
CA GLU A 298 -16.33 9.86 6.20
C GLU A 298 -17.13 8.56 6.35
N GLU A 299 -16.54 7.41 6.01
CA GLU A 299 -17.17 6.10 6.22
C GLU A 299 -17.49 5.84 7.69
N ARG A 300 -16.65 6.25 8.63
CA ARG A 300 -16.93 6.13 10.08
C ARG A 300 -18.08 7.01 10.53
N ILE A 301 -18.19 8.22 9.99
CA ILE A 301 -19.32 9.12 10.29
C ILE A 301 -20.62 8.53 9.74
N LEU A 302 -20.64 8.14 8.46
CA LEU A 302 -21.78 7.51 7.82
C LEU A 302 -22.19 6.19 8.51
N ALA A 303 -21.21 5.39 8.93
CA ALA A 303 -21.48 4.14 9.65
C ALA A 303 -22.04 4.33 11.07
N ARG A 304 -22.05 5.55 11.63
CA ARG A 304 -22.50 5.88 12.99
C ARG A 304 -23.67 6.86 13.05
N THR A 305 -24.16 7.31 11.91
CA THR A 305 -25.33 8.20 11.80
C THR A 305 -26.47 7.51 11.08
N ASP A 306 -27.72 7.93 11.39
CA ASP A 306 -28.92 7.55 10.67
C ASP A 306 -29.13 8.51 9.50
N GLU A 307 -29.22 7.99 8.27
CA GLU A 307 -29.27 8.79 7.05
C GLU A 307 -30.53 9.66 6.96
N LEU A 308 -31.65 9.22 7.56
CA LEU A 308 -32.92 9.96 7.48
C LEU A 308 -32.96 11.14 8.43
N THR A 309 -32.52 10.94 9.67
CA THR A 309 -32.66 11.93 10.75
C THR A 309 -31.41 12.72 11.07
N GLY A 310 -30.21 12.24 10.58
CA GLY A 310 -28.92 12.79 10.92
C GLY A 310 -28.46 12.50 12.35
N LEU A 311 -29.28 11.85 13.16
CA LEU A 311 -28.94 11.45 14.53
C LEU A 311 -27.93 10.32 14.56
N PRO A 312 -27.20 10.11 15.68
CA PRO A 312 -26.53 8.87 15.98
C PRO A 312 -27.42 7.66 15.70
N ASN A 313 -26.86 6.60 15.10
CA ASN A 313 -27.59 5.36 14.86
C ASN A 313 -27.40 4.36 16.01
N ARG A 314 -28.07 3.19 15.92
CA ARG A 314 -27.99 2.11 16.89
C ARG A 314 -26.54 1.69 17.22
N ARG A 315 -25.68 1.60 16.20
CA ARG A 315 -24.28 1.19 16.39
C ARG A 315 -23.52 2.19 17.28
N ARG A 316 -23.78 3.49 17.10
CA ARG A 316 -23.16 4.52 17.94
C ARG A 316 -23.70 4.47 19.37
N LEU A 317 -25.02 4.32 19.57
CA LEU A 317 -25.59 4.21 20.90
C LEU A 317 -25.00 3.04 21.68
N VAL A 318 -24.94 1.85 21.08
CA VAL A 318 -24.37 0.64 21.71
C VAL A 318 -22.90 0.85 22.08
N SER A 319 -22.11 1.46 21.18
CA SER A 319 -20.69 1.79 21.47
C SER A 319 -20.52 2.78 22.63
N GLU A 320 -21.47 3.71 22.80
CA GLU A 320 -21.43 4.68 23.90
C GLU A 320 -21.90 4.05 25.22
N ILE A 321 -22.81 3.08 25.20
CA ILE A 321 -23.23 2.32 26.39
C ILE A 321 -22.03 1.61 27.05
N ASP A 322 -21.10 1.06 26.27
CA ASP A 322 -19.91 0.39 26.79
C ASP A 322 -19.02 1.35 27.60
N THR A 323 -18.94 2.62 27.20
CA THR A 323 -18.18 3.65 27.91
C THR A 323 -18.99 4.32 29.03
N PHE A 324 -20.31 4.15 29.01
CA PHE A 324 -21.24 4.73 29.98
C PHE A 324 -21.38 3.90 31.26
N ILE A 325 -20.91 2.64 31.23
CA ILE A 325 -21.06 1.68 32.34
C ILE A 325 -20.53 2.23 33.69
N ASP A 326 -19.46 3.01 33.65
CA ASP A 326 -18.82 3.58 34.85
C ASP A 326 -19.41 4.95 35.26
N LYS A 327 -20.42 5.43 34.53
CA LYS A 327 -21.04 6.77 34.78
C LYS A 327 -22.39 6.63 35.46
N LYS A 328 -22.73 7.65 36.27
CA LYS A 328 -24.10 7.79 36.80
C LYS A 328 -25.03 8.33 35.72
N GLY A 329 -26.11 7.63 35.45
CA GLY A 329 -27.07 8.05 34.46
C GLY A 329 -28.11 6.96 34.14
N SER A 330 -28.85 7.18 33.05
CA SER A 330 -29.89 6.28 32.61
C SER A 330 -29.92 6.14 31.09
N LEU A 331 -30.40 4.98 30.63
CA LEU A 331 -30.76 4.75 29.24
C LEU A 331 -32.29 4.83 29.13
N LEU A 332 -32.75 5.63 28.19
CA LEU A 332 -34.15 5.72 27.80
C LEU A 332 -34.31 5.06 26.42
N LEU A 333 -35.23 4.13 26.27
CA LEU A 333 -35.67 3.63 24.97
C LEU A 333 -37.09 4.11 24.68
N LEU A 334 -37.29 4.56 23.44
CA LEU A 334 -38.53 5.18 23.00
C LEU A 334 -39.04 4.46 21.75
N ASP A 335 -40.34 4.20 21.70
CA ASP A 335 -41.05 3.64 20.56
C ASP A 335 -42.25 4.53 20.22
N LEU A 336 -42.40 4.92 18.96
CA LEU A 336 -43.50 5.81 18.53
C LEU A 336 -44.81 5.05 18.37
N ASP A 337 -45.79 5.41 19.19
CA ASP A 337 -47.09 4.73 19.18
C ASP A 337 -47.90 5.12 17.93
N GLY A 338 -48.31 4.14 17.14
CA GLY A 338 -49.17 4.36 15.97
C GLY A 338 -48.42 4.84 14.72
N PHE A 339 -47.08 4.71 14.66
CA PHE A 339 -46.31 5.14 13.48
C PHE A 339 -46.59 4.28 12.23
N LYS A 340 -46.77 2.96 12.38
CA LYS A 340 -47.07 2.08 11.23
C LYS A 340 -48.37 2.48 10.51
N PRO A 341 -49.52 2.72 11.20
CA PRO A 341 -50.74 3.26 10.57
C PRO A 341 -50.50 4.58 9.79
N ILE A 342 -49.59 5.44 10.24
CA ILE A 342 -49.27 6.68 9.53
C ILE A 342 -48.63 6.36 8.17
N ASN A 343 -47.67 5.42 8.14
CA ASN A 343 -47.08 4.96 6.89
C ASN A 343 -48.11 4.31 5.95
N ASP A 344 -49.00 3.47 6.52
CA ASP A 344 -50.00 2.74 5.74
C ASP A 344 -51.05 3.70 5.15
N LEU A 345 -51.40 4.79 5.86
CA LEU A 345 -52.43 5.76 5.44
C LEU A 345 -51.87 6.89 4.56
N HIS A 346 -50.69 7.41 4.90
CA HIS A 346 -50.12 8.63 4.29
C HIS A 346 -48.87 8.40 3.43
N GLY A 347 -48.40 7.14 3.35
CA GLY A 347 -47.20 6.73 2.61
C GLY A 347 -45.90 6.98 3.37
N HIS A 348 -44.86 6.24 2.98
CA HIS A 348 -43.55 6.27 3.63
C HIS A 348 -42.87 7.67 3.59
N GLU A 349 -43.07 8.45 2.52
CA GLU A 349 -42.50 9.81 2.44
C GLU A 349 -43.04 10.72 3.55
N THR A 350 -44.33 10.57 3.90
CA THR A 350 -44.90 11.32 5.01
C THR A 350 -44.41 10.81 6.36
N GLY A 351 -44.26 9.49 6.51
CA GLY A 351 -43.64 8.90 7.71
C GLY A 351 -42.19 9.36 7.92
N ASP A 352 -41.43 9.43 6.87
CA ASP A 352 -40.02 9.94 6.92
C ASP A 352 -39.99 11.39 7.43
N LYS A 353 -40.86 12.27 6.94
CA LYS A 353 -41.02 13.65 7.41
C LYS A 353 -41.45 13.70 8.89
N VAL A 354 -42.31 12.81 9.33
CA VAL A 354 -42.69 12.68 10.75
C VAL A 354 -41.47 12.31 11.59
N LEU A 355 -40.68 11.30 11.18
CA LEU A 355 -39.48 10.88 11.90
C LEU A 355 -38.46 11.99 12.01
N GLN A 356 -38.22 12.75 10.95
CA GLN A 356 -37.34 13.93 10.97
C GLN A 356 -37.83 15.00 11.96
N GLN A 357 -39.14 15.29 11.99
CA GLN A 357 -39.68 16.25 12.93
C GLN A 357 -39.67 15.73 14.38
N VAL A 358 -39.90 14.44 14.60
CA VAL A 358 -39.75 13.82 15.93
C VAL A 358 -38.30 13.97 16.42
N ALA A 359 -37.33 13.62 15.57
CA ALA A 359 -35.90 13.79 15.89
C ALA A 359 -35.57 15.21 16.32
N MET A 360 -35.99 16.22 15.55
CA MET A 360 -35.79 17.62 15.90
C MET A 360 -36.46 18.05 17.21
N ARG A 361 -37.70 17.54 17.49
CA ARG A 361 -38.38 17.87 18.74
C ARG A 361 -37.71 17.24 19.95
N PHE A 362 -37.26 15.99 19.82
CA PHE A 362 -36.54 15.29 20.87
C PHE A 362 -35.19 15.95 21.15
N GLU A 363 -34.43 16.28 20.12
CA GLU A 363 -33.11 16.94 20.26
C GLU A 363 -33.23 18.29 20.99
N ARG A 364 -34.28 19.08 20.69
CA ARG A 364 -34.54 20.37 21.36
C ARG A 364 -34.99 20.24 22.81
N ALA A 365 -35.62 19.13 23.17
CA ALA A 365 -36.11 18.90 24.53
C ALA A 365 -35.08 18.28 25.45
N LEU A 366 -33.99 17.74 24.88
CA LEU A 366 -32.96 17.11 25.67
C LEU A 366 -32.00 18.09 26.29
N PRO A 367 -31.54 17.86 27.52
CA PRO A 367 -30.50 18.65 28.15
C PRO A 367 -29.16 18.52 27.44
N ALA A 368 -28.29 19.52 27.57
CA ALA A 368 -26.94 19.50 27.01
C ALA A 368 -26.15 18.28 27.53
N GLY A 369 -25.50 17.55 26.63
CA GLY A 369 -24.71 16.35 26.94
C GLY A 369 -25.48 15.03 26.85
N ALA A 370 -26.81 15.04 26.68
CA ALA A 370 -27.54 13.82 26.38
C ALA A 370 -27.29 13.36 24.93
N LEU A 371 -27.10 12.05 24.73
CA LEU A 371 -26.96 11.47 23.41
C LEU A 371 -28.31 10.95 22.95
N LEU A 372 -28.86 11.51 21.88
CA LEU A 372 -30.03 10.98 21.17
C LEU A 372 -29.59 10.15 19.98
N ALA A 373 -30.18 8.98 19.80
CA ALA A 373 -29.93 8.09 18.67
C ALA A 373 -31.24 7.55 18.10
N ARG A 374 -31.29 7.30 16.78
CA ARG A 374 -32.35 6.49 16.17
C ARG A 374 -31.86 5.05 15.99
N LEU A 375 -32.64 4.09 16.51
CA LEU A 375 -32.26 2.67 16.53
C LEU A 375 -32.69 1.92 15.27
N GLY A 376 -33.74 2.39 14.63
CA GLY A 376 -34.34 1.85 13.41
C GLY A 376 -35.87 1.97 13.43
N GLY A 377 -36.49 2.06 12.26
CA GLY A 377 -37.95 2.22 12.19
C GLY A 377 -38.43 3.44 12.99
N ASP A 378 -39.23 3.20 14.00
CA ASP A 378 -39.87 4.14 14.93
C ASP A 378 -39.21 4.18 16.33
N GLU A 379 -38.07 3.52 16.51
CA GLU A 379 -37.37 3.40 17.78
C GLU A 379 -36.25 4.46 17.93
N PHE A 380 -36.19 5.09 19.11
CA PHE A 380 -35.13 6.00 19.51
C PHE A 380 -34.50 5.59 20.84
N GLY A 381 -33.31 6.02 21.11
CA GLY A 381 -32.60 5.80 22.36
C GLY A 381 -31.91 7.08 22.85
N VAL A 382 -31.92 7.29 24.17
CA VAL A 382 -31.29 8.41 24.82
C VAL A 382 -30.38 7.92 25.95
N LEU A 383 -29.07 8.28 25.88
CA LEU A 383 -28.18 8.17 27.04
C LEU A 383 -28.13 9.52 27.75
N TYR A 384 -28.45 9.52 29.03
CA TYR A 384 -28.51 10.70 29.86
C TYR A 384 -27.63 10.55 31.11
N GLU A 385 -26.67 11.46 31.29
CA GLU A 385 -25.84 11.55 32.50
C GLU A 385 -26.57 12.42 33.54
N GLY A 386 -27.04 11.79 34.62
CA GLY A 386 -27.78 12.49 35.69
C GLY A 386 -28.45 11.53 36.67
N GLY A 387 -29.17 12.07 37.63
CA GLY A 387 -29.92 11.25 38.58
C GLY A 387 -31.11 10.54 37.94
N HIS A 388 -31.53 9.45 38.52
CA HIS A 388 -32.68 8.66 38.02
C HIS A 388 -33.98 9.47 37.93
N GLU A 389 -34.27 10.30 38.92
CA GLU A 389 -35.44 11.20 38.91
C GLU A 389 -35.41 12.15 37.74
N SER A 390 -34.24 12.79 37.48
CA SER A 390 -34.07 13.68 36.36
C SER A 390 -34.22 12.95 35.01
N ALA A 391 -33.82 11.67 34.91
CA ALA A 391 -34.03 10.87 33.71
C ALA A 391 -35.52 10.64 33.43
N VAL A 392 -36.33 10.46 34.47
CA VAL A 392 -37.81 10.35 34.36
C VAL A 392 -38.39 11.70 33.91
N GLU A 393 -37.91 12.82 34.42
CA GLU A 393 -38.33 14.17 33.94
C GLU A 393 -38.00 14.35 32.45
N VAL A 394 -36.83 13.92 32.01
CA VAL A 394 -36.43 13.91 30.59
C VAL A 394 -37.41 13.05 29.77
N ALA A 395 -37.76 11.84 30.24
CA ALA A 395 -38.72 10.99 29.56
C ALA A 395 -40.09 11.63 29.40
N LEU A 396 -40.57 12.30 30.47
CA LEU A 396 -41.84 13.04 30.44
C LEU A 396 -41.80 14.27 29.51
N ALA A 397 -40.67 14.97 29.48
CA ALA A 397 -40.45 16.11 28.56
C ALA A 397 -40.49 15.63 27.11
N LEU A 398 -39.79 14.53 26.77
CA LEU A 398 -39.81 13.94 25.43
C LEU A 398 -41.25 13.54 25.02
N LYS A 399 -41.99 12.86 25.90
CA LYS A 399 -43.38 12.53 25.67
C LYS A 399 -44.24 13.76 25.41
N ALA A 400 -44.06 14.82 26.20
CA ALA A 400 -44.82 16.08 26.07
C ALA A 400 -44.58 16.77 24.71
N THR A 401 -43.39 16.60 24.07
CA THR A 401 -43.10 17.19 22.74
C THR A 401 -44.01 16.63 21.63
N LEU A 402 -44.53 15.43 21.81
CA LEU A 402 -45.43 14.77 20.86
C LEU A 402 -46.92 15.04 21.11
N SER A 403 -47.25 15.74 22.19
CA SER A 403 -48.63 16.19 22.46
C SER A 403 -49.17 17.15 21.42
N TYR A 404 -48.24 17.90 20.76
CA TYR A 404 -48.62 18.79 19.67
C TYR A 404 -48.60 18.07 18.33
N PRO A 405 -49.62 18.28 17.48
CA PRO A 405 -49.70 17.62 16.19
C PRO A 405 -48.53 18.02 15.26
N PHE A 406 -48.25 17.15 14.29
CA PHE A 406 -47.36 17.41 13.19
C PHE A 406 -48.16 17.93 11.99
N HIS A 407 -47.71 19.02 11.38
CA HIS A 407 -48.34 19.53 10.16
C HIS A 407 -47.45 19.17 8.97
N ILE A 408 -47.87 18.20 8.21
CA ILE A 408 -47.12 17.68 7.05
C ILE A 408 -48.08 17.60 5.84
N ASN A 409 -47.72 18.21 4.73
CA ASN A 409 -48.52 18.22 3.49
C ASN A 409 -49.97 18.65 3.72
N ASN A 410 -50.21 19.69 4.53
CA ASN A 410 -51.54 20.21 4.93
C ASN A 410 -52.39 19.21 5.73
N GLN A 411 -51.78 18.19 6.32
CA GLN A 411 -52.48 17.22 7.18
C GLN A 411 -51.95 17.35 8.60
N GLU A 412 -52.89 17.18 9.56
CA GLU A 412 -52.59 17.13 10.97
C GLU A 412 -52.40 15.66 11.39
N ILE A 413 -51.18 15.31 11.82
CA ILE A 413 -50.82 13.97 12.25
C ILE A 413 -50.52 13.99 13.75
N ARG A 414 -51.14 13.10 14.49
CA ARG A 414 -50.95 12.90 15.93
C ARG A 414 -50.27 11.57 16.18
N LEU A 415 -49.28 11.59 17.07
CA LEU A 415 -48.42 10.47 17.38
C LEU A 415 -48.11 10.47 18.87
N GLY A 416 -48.10 9.29 19.48
CA GLY A 416 -47.65 9.08 20.84
C GLY A 416 -46.26 8.50 20.93
N VAL A 417 -45.74 8.35 22.14
CA VAL A 417 -44.49 7.65 22.41
C VAL A 417 -44.56 6.88 23.72
N SER A 418 -44.08 5.65 23.71
CA SER A 418 -43.87 4.83 24.90
C SER A 418 -42.39 4.86 25.26
N VAL A 419 -42.05 5.23 26.51
CA VAL A 419 -40.69 5.42 26.98
C VAL A 419 -40.37 4.48 28.14
N GLY A 420 -39.33 3.68 27.99
CA GLY A 420 -38.74 2.87 29.06
C GLY A 420 -37.49 3.50 29.62
N VAL A 421 -37.38 3.69 30.91
CA VAL A 421 -36.23 4.26 31.61
C VAL A 421 -35.56 3.19 32.46
N ALA A 422 -34.24 2.98 32.24
CA ALA A 422 -33.42 2.09 33.06
C ALA A 422 -32.21 2.83 33.63
N GLU A 423 -32.04 2.77 34.95
CA GLU A 423 -30.86 3.33 35.62
C GLU A 423 -29.63 2.50 35.35
N ASN A 424 -28.50 3.15 35.09
CA ASN A 424 -27.21 2.48 34.99
C ASN A 424 -26.69 2.06 36.39
N LYS A 425 -26.67 0.75 36.62
CA LYS A 425 -26.19 0.14 37.86
C LYS A 425 -24.79 -0.48 37.74
N GLY A 426 -24.08 -0.15 36.64
CA GLY A 426 -22.76 -0.75 36.33
C GLY A 426 -22.85 -2.17 35.75
N GLU A 427 -24.03 -2.62 35.34
CA GLU A 427 -24.27 -3.95 34.76
C GLU A 427 -24.41 -3.87 33.24
N ARG A 428 -23.97 -4.91 32.52
CA ARG A 428 -24.04 -4.98 31.04
C ARG A 428 -25.42 -5.21 30.46
N ASP A 429 -26.43 -5.31 31.32
CA ASP A 429 -27.84 -5.57 30.93
C ASP A 429 -28.70 -4.30 30.73
N LEU A 430 -28.05 -3.10 30.78
CA LEU A 430 -28.75 -1.81 30.73
C LEU A 430 -29.71 -1.70 29.53
N LEU A 431 -29.26 -2.14 28.34
CA LEU A 431 -30.10 -2.13 27.13
C LEU A 431 -31.32 -3.04 27.27
N VAL A 432 -31.15 -4.24 27.83
CA VAL A 432 -32.22 -5.21 28.03
C VAL A 432 -33.23 -4.68 29.05
N ARG A 433 -32.78 -4.06 30.13
CA ARG A 433 -33.66 -3.45 31.14
C ARG A 433 -34.46 -2.27 30.56
N ALA A 434 -33.84 -1.41 29.77
CA ALA A 434 -34.54 -0.30 29.13
C ALA A 434 -35.58 -0.81 28.11
N ASP A 435 -35.25 -1.86 27.35
CA ASP A 435 -36.18 -2.50 26.40
C ASP A 435 -37.39 -3.11 27.11
N ASN A 436 -37.18 -3.85 28.19
CA ASN A 436 -38.23 -4.40 29.01
C ASN A 436 -39.16 -3.30 29.61
N ALA A 437 -38.57 -2.19 30.04
CA ALA A 437 -39.34 -1.04 30.54
C ALA A 437 -40.16 -0.39 29.43
N MET A 438 -39.59 -0.18 28.24
CA MET A 438 -40.30 0.38 27.08
C MET A 438 -41.47 -0.53 26.65
N TYR A 439 -41.21 -1.84 26.53
CA TYR A 439 -42.25 -2.82 26.19
C TYR A 439 -43.42 -2.79 27.19
N LYS A 440 -43.13 -2.67 28.50
CA LYS A 440 -44.14 -2.56 29.53
C LYS A 440 -44.91 -1.25 29.42
N ALA A 441 -44.23 -0.12 29.20
CA ALA A 441 -44.87 1.19 28.95
C ALA A 441 -45.88 1.09 27.78
N LYS A 442 -45.48 0.45 26.69
CA LYS A 442 -46.30 0.29 25.48
C LYS A 442 -47.52 -0.62 25.73
N ARG A 443 -47.31 -1.80 26.33
CA ARG A 443 -48.38 -2.79 26.56
C ARG A 443 -49.46 -2.32 27.54
N GLU A 444 -49.06 -1.60 28.58
CA GLU A 444 -49.97 -1.13 29.63
C GLU A 444 -50.51 0.29 29.39
N GLY A 445 -50.06 0.94 28.27
CA GLY A 445 -50.51 2.30 27.92
C GLY A 445 -50.06 3.39 28.90
N LEU A 446 -48.99 3.14 29.66
CA LEU A 446 -48.49 4.06 30.71
C LEU A 446 -47.80 5.30 30.13
N GLY A 447 -47.30 5.20 28.93
CA GLY A 447 -46.52 6.22 28.27
C GLY A 447 -45.09 6.34 28.75
N VAL A 448 -44.82 6.29 30.07
CA VAL A 448 -43.45 6.20 30.65
C VAL A 448 -43.43 5.13 31.71
N TYR A 449 -42.47 4.25 31.68
CA TYR A 449 -42.23 3.23 32.69
C TYR A 449 -40.74 3.17 33.07
N GLN A 450 -40.46 2.98 34.36
CA GLN A 450 -39.08 2.95 34.91
C GLN A 450 -38.80 1.59 35.61
N LEU A 451 -37.53 1.13 35.47
CA LEU A 451 -36.95 -0.05 36.11
C LEU A 451 -35.71 0.29 36.91
#